data_a6ef3cc7c9dd6ba200271df38a56ccbc
#
_entry.id   a6ef3cc7c9dd6ba200271df38a56ccbc
#
_cell.length_a   1.000
_cell.length_b   1.000
_cell.length_c   1.000
_cell.angle_alpha   90.00
_cell.angle_beta   90.00
_cell.angle_gamma   90.00
#
_symmetry.space_group_name_H-M   'P 1'
#
loop_
_entity.id
_entity.type
_entity.pdbx_description
1 polymer ?
#
loop_
_entity_poly.entity_id
_entity_poly.type
_entity_poly.pdbx_seq_one_letter_code
_entity_poly.pdbx_strand_id
1 'polypeptide(L)'
;MVQKIIAQKIETTTCYTEQQMEYLNKMLAVCERAKELKETCVGYVIAGYDEAGEGYCYCGEGNGYKGSPLRPSCIFAVVFDDKDEAERKAKRLIGYRNGAGHKITLQVEDAWYYFECVYSQMLGIIETAKEIFNEINNNME
;
A
#
# COMPACT_ATOMS: atom_id res chain seq x y z
N MET A 1 -14.95 -14.38 6.08
CA MET A 1 -13.70 -13.89 5.76
C MET A 1 -13.62 -13.35 4.37
N VAL A 2 -13.19 -12.10 4.27
CA VAL A 2 -13.17 -11.36 3.02
C VAL A 2 -12.33 -12.06 1.96
N GLN A 3 -11.15 -12.54 2.35
CA GLN A 3 -10.23 -13.22 1.44
C GLN A 3 -10.86 -14.46 0.81
N LYS A 4 -11.57 -15.24 1.62
CA LYS A 4 -12.22 -16.46 1.17
C LYS A 4 -13.39 -16.18 0.21
N ILE A 5 -14.16 -15.13 0.50
CA ILE A 5 -15.29 -14.72 -0.35
C ILE A 5 -14.78 -14.21 -1.70
N ILE A 6 -13.73 -13.42 -1.69
CA ILE A 6 -13.17 -12.87 -2.93
C ILE A 6 -12.53 -13.98 -3.76
N ALA A 7 -11.85 -14.93 -3.13
CA ALA A 7 -11.30 -16.10 -3.82
C ALA A 7 -12.41 -16.92 -4.50
N GLN A 8 -13.54 -17.11 -3.84
CA GLN A 8 -14.69 -17.80 -4.42
C GLN A 8 -15.24 -17.04 -5.63
N LYS A 9 -15.33 -15.70 -5.54
CA LYS A 9 -15.76 -14.87 -6.66
C LYS A 9 -14.83 -15.03 -7.86
N ILE A 10 -13.54 -15.05 -7.61
CA ILE A 10 -12.55 -15.23 -8.67
C ILE A 10 -12.75 -16.59 -9.36
N GLU A 11 -12.90 -17.64 -8.58
CA GLU A 11 -13.08 -19.01 -9.10
C GLU A 11 -14.38 -19.18 -9.89
N THR A 12 -15.46 -18.51 -9.49
CA THR A 12 -16.77 -18.69 -10.13
C THR A 12 -16.97 -17.82 -11.37
N THR A 13 -16.24 -16.73 -11.52
CA THR A 13 -16.47 -15.76 -12.58
C THR A 13 -15.47 -15.85 -13.73
N THR A 14 -14.27 -16.36 -13.48
CA THR A 14 -13.21 -16.41 -14.50
C THR A 14 -12.23 -17.52 -14.18
N CYS A 15 -11.73 -18.13 -15.26
CA CYS A 15 -10.70 -19.14 -15.16
C CYS A 15 -9.33 -18.45 -15.18
N TYR A 16 -8.69 -18.34 -14.01
CA TYR A 16 -7.35 -17.78 -13.89
C TYR A 16 -6.30 -18.89 -13.84
N THR A 17 -5.09 -18.59 -14.31
CA THR A 17 -3.97 -19.52 -14.17
C THR A 17 -3.56 -19.62 -12.71
N GLU A 18 -2.81 -20.66 -12.37
CA GLU A 18 -2.31 -20.84 -11.01
C GLU A 18 -1.44 -19.66 -10.56
N GLN A 19 -0.58 -19.16 -11.44
CA GLN A 19 0.27 -17.99 -11.14
C GLN A 19 -0.55 -16.72 -10.93
N GLN A 20 -1.60 -16.52 -11.74
CA GLN A 20 -2.50 -15.39 -11.59
C GLN A 20 -3.25 -15.45 -10.26
N MET A 21 -3.74 -16.62 -9.90
CA MET A 21 -4.42 -16.84 -8.62
C MET A 21 -3.48 -16.58 -7.44
N GLU A 22 -2.24 -17.02 -7.54
CA GLU A 22 -1.24 -16.78 -6.51
C GLU A 22 -1.00 -15.27 -6.32
N TYR A 23 -0.85 -14.53 -7.42
CA TYR A 23 -0.68 -13.08 -7.38
C TYR A 23 -1.89 -12.40 -6.73
N LEU A 24 -3.10 -12.74 -7.20
CA LEU A 24 -4.32 -12.14 -6.65
C LEU A 24 -4.49 -12.44 -5.17
N ASN A 25 -4.20 -13.66 -4.74
CA ASN A 25 -4.31 -14.03 -3.34
C ASN A 25 -3.29 -13.28 -2.46
N LYS A 26 -2.09 -13.06 -2.94
CA LYS A 26 -1.10 -12.24 -2.23
C LYS A 26 -1.57 -10.80 -2.06
N MET A 27 -2.12 -10.23 -3.14
CA MET A 27 -2.64 -8.86 -3.10
C MET A 27 -3.85 -8.74 -2.17
N LEU A 28 -4.72 -9.76 -2.16
CA LEU A 28 -5.86 -9.80 -1.25
C LEU A 28 -5.43 -9.85 0.22
N ALA A 29 -4.38 -10.60 0.52
CA ALA A 29 -3.86 -10.68 1.89
C ALA A 29 -3.35 -9.31 2.37
N VAL A 30 -2.65 -8.58 1.50
CA VAL A 30 -2.19 -7.21 1.81
C VAL A 30 -3.37 -6.27 1.99
N CYS A 31 -4.36 -6.37 1.12
CA CYS A 31 -5.59 -5.57 1.18
C CYS A 31 -6.33 -5.80 2.49
N GLU A 32 -6.49 -7.06 2.90
CA GLU A 32 -7.14 -7.41 4.15
C GLU A 32 -6.36 -6.87 5.36
N ARG A 33 -5.02 -6.91 5.31
CA ARG A 33 -4.19 -6.32 6.36
C ARG A 33 -4.38 -4.80 6.44
N ALA A 34 -4.45 -4.12 5.30
CA ALA A 34 -4.71 -2.68 5.29
C ALA A 34 -6.07 -2.35 5.91
N LYS A 35 -7.09 -3.15 5.61
CA LYS A 35 -8.43 -2.99 6.20
C LYS A 35 -8.40 -3.16 7.72
N GLU A 36 -7.70 -4.19 8.19
CA GLU A 36 -7.53 -4.43 9.62
C GLU A 36 -6.81 -3.26 10.30
N LEU A 37 -5.76 -2.75 9.68
CA LEU A 37 -5.01 -1.63 10.22
C LEU A 37 -5.85 -0.35 10.29
N LYS A 38 -6.64 -0.05 9.26
CA LYS A 38 -7.49 1.14 9.30
C LYS A 38 -8.57 1.06 10.38
N GLU A 39 -9.00 -0.14 10.73
CA GLU A 39 -10.03 -0.37 11.75
C GLU A 39 -9.47 -0.39 13.18
N THR A 40 -8.20 -0.74 13.33
CA THR A 40 -7.61 -0.98 14.65
C THR A 40 -6.51 -0.01 15.06
N CYS A 41 -5.80 0.60 14.11
CA CYS A 41 -4.71 1.51 14.45
C CYS A 41 -5.19 2.86 14.89
N VAL A 42 -4.68 3.31 16.04
CA VAL A 42 -4.90 4.65 16.57
C VAL A 42 -3.55 5.32 16.62
N GLY A 43 -3.43 6.50 16.03
CA GLY A 43 -2.19 7.24 16.03
C GLY A 43 -1.92 7.93 14.71
N TYR A 44 -0.65 8.12 14.40
CA TYR A 44 -0.20 8.98 13.30
C TYR A 44 0.86 8.29 12.48
N VAL A 45 0.84 8.53 11.16
CA VAL A 45 1.88 8.06 10.25
C VAL A 45 2.51 9.26 9.55
N ILE A 46 3.72 9.07 9.05
CA ILE A 46 4.38 10.08 8.21
C ILE A 46 4.29 9.58 6.77
N ALA A 47 3.65 10.36 5.93
CA ALA A 47 3.41 9.99 4.54
C ALA A 47 3.39 11.23 3.65
N GLY A 48 3.50 11.02 2.35
CA GLY A 48 3.46 12.12 1.40
C GLY A 48 3.66 11.65 -0.03
N TYR A 49 4.06 12.59 -0.88
CA TYR A 49 4.15 12.34 -2.32
C TYR A 49 5.43 12.93 -2.88
N ASP A 50 5.93 12.33 -3.95
CA ASP A 50 7.02 12.90 -4.72
C ASP A 50 6.45 13.89 -5.76
N GLU A 51 7.35 14.49 -6.55
CA GLU A 51 6.97 15.46 -7.56
C GLU A 51 6.12 14.88 -8.70
N ALA A 52 6.18 13.56 -8.87
CA ALA A 52 5.39 12.83 -9.86
C ALA A 52 4.05 12.34 -9.31
N GLY A 53 3.74 12.58 -8.04
CA GLY A 53 2.48 12.18 -7.42
C GLY A 53 2.50 10.78 -6.82
N GLU A 54 3.65 10.11 -6.77
CA GLU A 54 3.79 8.80 -6.14
C GLU A 54 3.80 8.92 -4.62
N GLY A 55 3.04 8.06 -3.95
CA GLY A 55 2.95 8.05 -2.49
C GLY A 55 4.08 7.33 -1.80
N TYR A 56 4.50 7.86 -0.66
CA TYR A 56 5.57 7.29 0.17
C TYR A 56 5.18 7.34 1.64
N CYS A 57 5.79 6.47 2.44
CA CYS A 57 5.59 6.47 3.89
C CYS A 57 6.91 6.21 4.60
N TYR A 58 6.98 6.66 5.87
CA TYR A 58 8.08 6.32 6.75
C TYR A 58 7.87 4.92 7.29
N CYS A 59 8.84 4.03 7.07
CA CYS A 59 8.76 2.62 7.48
C CYS A 59 9.83 2.23 8.50
N GLY A 60 10.56 3.21 9.03
CA GLY A 60 11.64 2.99 9.99
C GLY A 60 13.01 3.07 9.34
N GLU A 61 14.00 3.44 10.14
CA GLU A 61 15.37 3.60 9.67
C GLU A 61 15.89 2.29 9.06
N GLY A 62 16.38 2.37 7.83
CA GLY A 62 16.98 1.23 7.15
C GLY A 62 16.01 0.23 6.54
N ASN A 63 14.71 0.43 6.68
CA ASN A 63 13.69 -0.54 6.24
C ASN A 63 13.17 -0.30 4.83
N GLY A 64 13.54 0.81 4.20
CA GLY A 64 13.17 1.09 2.82
C GLY A 64 14.20 0.58 1.83
N TYR A 65 13.98 0.92 0.56
CA TYR A 65 14.88 0.51 -0.51
C TYR A 65 16.28 1.12 -0.31
N LYS A 66 17.32 0.29 -0.41
CA LYS A 66 18.73 0.68 -0.19
C LYS A 66 18.97 1.34 1.17
N GLY A 67 18.26 0.90 2.19
CA GLY A 67 18.44 1.41 3.56
C GLY A 67 17.75 2.74 3.83
N SER A 68 16.92 3.23 2.91
CA SER A 68 16.13 4.44 3.12
C SER A 68 15.11 4.23 4.25
N PRO A 69 14.75 5.28 5.00
CA PRO A 69 13.64 5.20 5.94
C PRO A 69 12.27 5.27 5.27
N LEU A 70 12.22 5.55 3.97
CA LEU A 70 11.00 5.70 3.22
C LEU A 70 10.83 4.57 2.20
N ARG A 71 9.59 4.24 1.93
CA ARG A 71 9.22 3.30 0.86
C ARG A 71 7.86 3.70 0.28
N PRO A 72 7.51 3.20 -0.91
CA PRO A 72 6.17 3.47 -1.47
C PRO A 72 5.07 3.15 -0.46
N SER A 73 4.00 3.92 -0.48
CA SER A 73 2.88 3.77 0.46
C SER A 73 2.43 2.32 0.55
N CYS A 74 2.38 1.79 1.77
CA CYS A 74 2.12 0.38 2.01
C CYS A 74 1.69 0.15 3.46
N ILE A 75 1.48 -1.12 3.81
CA ILE A 75 1.03 -1.51 5.15
C ILE A 75 2.13 -1.46 6.21
N PHE A 76 3.38 -1.17 5.84
CA PHE A 76 4.51 -1.18 6.77
C PHE A 76 4.87 0.20 7.33
N ALA A 77 3.99 1.19 7.17
CA ALA A 77 4.20 2.51 7.77
C ALA A 77 4.28 2.40 9.29
N VAL A 78 5.23 3.12 9.88
CA VAL A 78 5.34 3.20 11.34
C VAL A 78 4.19 4.03 11.89
N VAL A 79 3.52 3.53 12.93
CA VAL A 79 2.45 4.25 13.60
C VAL A 79 2.99 4.86 14.90
N PHE A 80 2.86 6.16 15.02
CA PHE A 80 3.27 6.91 16.22
C PHE A 80 2.07 7.16 17.11
N ASP A 81 2.25 7.00 18.41
CA ASP A 81 1.17 7.28 19.37
C ASP A 81 1.01 8.79 19.59
N ASP A 82 2.09 9.54 19.48
CA ASP A 82 2.14 10.97 19.76
C ASP A 82 2.37 11.76 18.47
N LYS A 83 1.46 12.68 18.20
CA LYS A 83 1.53 13.56 17.02
C LYS A 83 2.80 14.41 17.01
N ASP A 84 3.19 14.94 18.17
CA ASP A 84 4.40 15.79 18.26
C ASP A 84 5.66 15.00 17.93
N GLU A 85 5.71 13.75 18.36
CA GLU A 85 6.82 12.86 18.03
C GLU A 85 6.88 12.60 16.52
N ALA A 86 5.73 12.33 15.92
CA ALA A 86 5.64 12.13 14.47
C ALA A 86 6.10 13.39 13.72
N GLU A 87 5.68 14.56 14.16
CA GLU A 87 6.06 15.83 13.53
C GLU A 87 7.55 16.11 13.64
N ARG A 88 8.14 15.84 14.80
CA ARG A 88 9.60 15.97 14.99
C ARG A 88 10.35 15.05 14.05
N LYS A 89 9.90 13.82 13.90
CA LYS A 89 10.51 12.85 12.98
C LYS A 89 10.35 13.28 11.53
N ALA A 90 9.19 13.76 11.17
CA ALA A 90 8.94 14.22 9.79
C ALA A 90 9.89 15.36 9.40
N LYS A 91 10.20 16.27 10.34
CA LYS A 91 11.16 17.36 10.10
C LYS A 91 12.56 16.85 9.81
N ARG A 92 12.95 15.72 10.40
CA ARG A 92 14.26 15.11 10.17
C ARG A 92 14.35 14.42 8.81
N LEU A 93 13.20 14.17 8.17
CA LEU A 93 13.12 13.48 6.88
C LEU A 93 13.00 14.45 5.71
N ILE A 94 13.16 15.75 5.95
CA ILE A 94 13.15 16.76 4.89
C ILE A 94 14.37 16.56 3.99
N GLY A 95 14.14 16.59 2.68
CA GLY A 95 15.21 16.51 1.70
C GLY A 95 15.45 15.14 1.11
N TYR A 96 14.73 14.12 1.55
CA TYR A 96 14.84 12.82 0.92
C TYR A 96 14.30 12.85 -0.52
N ARG A 97 14.95 12.08 -1.37
CA ARG A 97 14.56 11.91 -2.76
C ARG A 97 14.39 10.44 -3.07
N ASN A 98 13.54 10.12 -4.06
CA ASN A 98 13.38 8.75 -4.50
C ASN A 98 14.50 8.35 -5.48
N GLY A 99 14.46 7.11 -5.98
CA GLY A 99 15.47 6.60 -6.92
C GLY A 99 15.54 7.36 -8.24
N ALA A 100 14.46 8.05 -8.63
CA ALA A 100 14.43 8.89 -9.82
C ALA A 100 14.92 10.33 -9.55
N GLY A 101 15.29 10.64 -8.32
CA GLY A 101 15.76 11.96 -7.93
C GLY A 101 14.67 12.96 -7.61
N HIS A 102 13.40 12.54 -7.58
CA HIS A 102 12.28 13.41 -7.23
C HIS A 102 12.23 13.65 -5.72
N LYS A 103 12.00 14.90 -5.33
CA LYS A 103 11.86 15.28 -3.93
C LYS A 103 10.54 14.70 -3.38
N ILE A 104 10.62 14.15 -2.17
CA ILE A 104 9.46 13.62 -1.46
C ILE A 104 9.04 14.62 -0.39
N THR A 105 7.79 15.05 -0.42
CA THR A 105 7.22 15.97 0.57
C THR A 105 6.35 15.18 1.53
N LEU A 106 6.71 15.20 2.81
CA LEU A 106 6.08 14.39 3.85
C LEU A 106 5.26 15.26 4.80
N GLN A 107 4.21 14.67 5.35
CA GLN A 107 3.38 15.28 6.38
C GLN A 107 2.91 14.20 7.36
N VAL A 108 2.39 14.62 8.50
CA VAL A 108 1.82 13.73 9.49
C VAL A 108 0.33 13.58 9.19
N GLU A 109 -0.14 12.34 9.14
CA GLU A 109 -1.54 12.00 8.87
C GLU A 109 -2.08 11.10 9.97
N ASP A 110 -3.39 11.10 10.17
CA ASP A 110 -4.04 10.10 11.01
C ASP A 110 -3.82 8.71 10.42
N ALA A 111 -3.48 7.74 11.26
CA ALA A 111 -3.18 6.38 10.82
C ALA A 111 -4.38 5.75 10.10
N TRP A 112 -5.59 5.91 10.66
CA TRP A 112 -6.78 5.33 10.04
C TRP A 112 -6.99 5.84 8.62
N TYR A 113 -6.78 7.13 8.40
CA TYR A 113 -6.94 7.74 7.07
C TYR A 113 -5.89 7.22 6.10
N TYR A 114 -4.64 7.15 6.55
CA TYR A 114 -3.57 6.61 5.72
C TYR A 114 -3.87 5.17 5.28
N PHE A 115 -4.26 4.31 6.20
CA PHE A 115 -4.55 2.91 5.87
C PHE A 115 -5.83 2.76 5.07
N GLU A 116 -6.81 3.66 5.22
CA GLU A 116 -7.97 3.72 4.33
C GLU A 116 -7.54 3.99 2.88
N CYS A 117 -6.62 4.92 2.68
CA CYS A 117 -6.09 5.22 1.36
C CYS A 117 -5.33 4.02 0.77
N VAL A 118 -4.52 3.36 1.58
CA VAL A 118 -3.80 2.15 1.16
C VAL A 118 -4.78 1.05 0.76
N TYR A 119 -5.81 0.84 1.57
CA TYR A 119 -6.84 -0.17 1.30
C TYR A 119 -7.56 0.10 -0.03
N SER A 120 -8.01 1.34 -0.24
CA SER A 120 -8.69 1.73 -1.48
C SER A 120 -7.80 1.57 -2.70
N GLN A 121 -6.53 1.92 -2.58
CA GLN A 121 -5.55 1.77 -3.64
C GLN A 121 -5.33 0.30 -3.98
N MET A 122 -5.23 -0.55 -2.97
CA MET A 122 -5.07 -2.00 -3.16
C MET A 122 -6.28 -2.62 -3.85
N LEU A 123 -7.49 -2.19 -3.50
CA LEU A 123 -8.71 -2.65 -4.19
C LEU A 123 -8.65 -2.30 -5.68
N GLY A 124 -8.23 -1.08 -6.01
CA GLY A 124 -8.08 -0.66 -7.40
C GLY A 124 -7.07 -1.49 -8.16
N ILE A 125 -5.93 -1.80 -7.53
CA ILE A 125 -4.90 -2.64 -8.12
C ILE A 125 -5.44 -4.05 -8.43
N ILE A 126 -6.18 -4.63 -7.48
CA ILE A 126 -6.77 -5.96 -7.65
C ILE A 126 -7.76 -5.98 -8.82
N GLU A 127 -8.65 -4.99 -8.88
CA GLU A 127 -9.63 -4.91 -9.97
C GLU A 127 -8.96 -4.75 -11.33
N THR A 128 -7.93 -3.91 -11.41
CA THR A 128 -7.16 -3.73 -12.65
C THR A 128 -6.45 -5.02 -13.05
N ALA A 129 -5.86 -5.72 -12.09
CA ALA A 129 -5.19 -6.99 -12.37
C ALA A 129 -6.17 -8.04 -12.90
N LYS A 130 -7.38 -8.11 -12.33
CA LYS A 130 -8.42 -9.02 -12.81
C LYS A 130 -8.80 -8.73 -14.26
N GLU A 131 -8.98 -7.45 -14.59
CA GLU A 131 -9.31 -7.04 -15.96
C GLU A 131 -8.21 -7.44 -16.94
N ILE A 132 -6.95 -7.20 -16.57
CA ILE A 132 -5.81 -7.55 -17.42
C ILE A 132 -5.74 -9.07 -17.62
N PHE A 133 -5.89 -9.84 -16.54
CA PHE A 133 -5.85 -11.29 -16.62
C PHE A 133 -6.98 -11.86 -17.44
N ASN A 134 -8.18 -11.31 -17.31
CA ASN A 134 -9.34 -11.70 -18.12
C ASN A 134 -9.07 -11.46 -19.60
N GLU A 135 -8.52 -10.31 -19.95
CA GLU A 135 -8.20 -9.95 -21.32
C GLU A 135 -7.13 -10.88 -21.89
N ILE A 136 -6.07 -11.14 -21.15
CA ILE A 136 -5.01 -12.06 -21.57
C ILE A 136 -5.59 -13.46 -21.79
N ASN A 137 -6.37 -13.96 -20.86
CA ASN A 137 -6.89 -15.33 -20.91
C ASN A 137 -7.91 -15.50 -22.05
N ASN A 138 -8.73 -14.49 -22.31
CA ASN A 138 -9.68 -14.53 -23.40
C ASN A 138 -8.98 -14.53 -24.77
N ASN A 139 -7.85 -13.86 -24.89
CA ASN A 139 -7.09 -13.79 -26.12
C ASN A 139 -6.28 -15.06 -26.41
N MET A 140 -6.12 -15.92 -25.41
CA MET A 140 -5.39 -17.19 -25.55
C MET A 140 -6.25 -18.36 -26.00
N GLU A 141 -7.55 -18.17 -26.13
CA GLU A 141 -8.49 -19.21 -26.57
C GLU A 141 -8.68 -19.26 -28.10
#